data_3486690e7f84a84dcb9469419d8c7a06
#
_entry.id   3486690e7f84a84dcb9469419d8c7a06
#
_cell.length_a   1.000
_cell.length_b   1.000
_cell.length_c   1.000
_cell.angle_alpha   90.00
_cell.angle_beta   90.00
_cell.angle_gamma   90.00
#
_symmetry.space_group_name_H-M   'P 1'
#
loop_
_entity.id
_entity.type
_entity.pdbx_description
1 polymer ?
#
loop_
_entity_poly.entity_id
_entity_poly.type
_entity_poly.pdbx_seq_one_letter_code
_entity_poly.pdbx_strand_id
1 'polypeptide(L)'
;MKQYHTHTQIGDVGRYVLMPGDPGRVPLIAAHLENAVHVVTNREYVTYTGWLEGEKVSVTSTGIGCPSSAIAVEELFRSGADTFIRVGTSGSLQPGTKSNDLAIVTGAIRHEGTSSHYIPIEFPAVCDLEVVQAMRKAVTRLGVRHQIGISHSKDSFYGEVEPEKSALSEELKDLWSAWQIGGAICSEMEISTICVVSSMLRARAGGIMAMHGEGEFGPLDGLLVAAVESVRELIKMDQKLSAVEKR
;
A
#
# COMPACT_ATOMS: atom_id res chain seq x y z
N MET A 1 7.62 18.01 -17.39
CA MET A 1 8.66 18.46 -16.44
C MET A 1 8.87 17.31 -15.44
N LYS A 2 10.12 16.96 -15.14
CA LYS A 2 10.44 15.93 -14.14
C LYS A 2 10.04 16.38 -12.74
N GLN A 3 9.50 15.46 -11.95
CA GLN A 3 9.18 15.69 -10.55
C GLN A 3 10.47 15.80 -9.71
N TYR A 4 10.39 16.52 -8.59
CA TYR A 4 11.58 16.90 -7.83
C TYR A 4 12.23 15.70 -7.08
N HIS A 5 11.41 14.79 -6.50
CA HIS A 5 11.92 13.68 -5.69
C HIS A 5 11.93 12.36 -6.47
N THR A 6 10.83 11.99 -7.10
CA THR A 6 10.73 10.73 -7.86
C THR A 6 11.47 10.78 -9.19
N HIS A 7 11.77 11.98 -9.72
CA HIS A 7 12.33 12.22 -11.06
C HIS A 7 11.50 11.64 -12.20
N THR A 8 10.24 11.22 -11.94
CA THR A 8 9.29 10.81 -12.98
C THR A 8 8.66 12.00 -13.69
N GLN A 9 8.06 11.77 -14.84
CA GLN A 9 7.31 12.75 -15.63
C GLN A 9 6.14 12.07 -16.34
N ILE A 10 5.26 12.86 -16.98
CA ILE A 10 4.14 12.33 -17.77
C ILE A 10 4.67 11.37 -18.85
N GLY A 11 4.08 10.18 -18.90
CA GLY A 11 4.46 9.09 -19.79
C GLY A 11 5.44 8.07 -19.21
N ASP A 12 6.15 8.40 -18.16
CA ASP A 12 7.07 7.47 -17.49
C ASP A 12 6.34 6.36 -16.71
N VAL A 13 5.20 6.69 -16.10
CA VAL A 13 4.41 5.78 -15.25
C VAL A 13 3.07 5.41 -15.89
N GLY A 14 2.53 4.27 -15.49
CA GLY A 14 1.15 3.86 -15.77
C GLY A 14 0.15 4.44 -14.78
N ARG A 15 -1.15 4.30 -15.07
CA ARG A 15 -2.19 4.76 -14.16
C ARG A 15 -2.27 3.95 -12.85
N TYR A 16 -1.86 2.68 -12.86
CA TYR A 16 -1.78 1.79 -11.70
C TYR A 16 -0.35 1.73 -11.19
N VAL A 17 -0.14 2.01 -9.91
CA VAL A 17 1.19 1.96 -9.28
C VAL A 17 1.17 1.06 -8.07
N LEU A 18 2.01 0.02 -8.08
CA LEU A 18 2.33 -0.80 -6.93
C LEU A 18 3.44 -0.12 -6.11
N MET A 19 3.22 0.07 -4.81
CA MET A 19 4.07 0.89 -3.95
C MET A 19 4.68 0.08 -2.80
N PRO A 20 5.79 -0.65 -3.02
CA PRO A 20 6.56 -1.23 -1.92
C PRO A 20 7.32 -0.15 -1.14
N GLY A 21 7.53 -0.34 0.17
CA GLY A 21 8.41 0.52 0.96
C GLY A 21 9.88 0.34 0.58
N ASP A 22 10.30 -0.91 0.44
CA ASP A 22 11.69 -1.29 0.14
C ASP A 22 12.00 -1.18 -1.37
N PRO A 23 13.00 -0.36 -1.75
CA PRO A 23 13.46 -0.27 -3.14
C PRO A 23 13.90 -1.62 -3.75
N GLY A 24 14.42 -2.54 -2.92
CA GLY A 24 14.84 -3.86 -3.36
C GLY A 24 13.68 -4.75 -3.84
N ARG A 25 12.44 -4.47 -3.40
CA ARG A 25 11.25 -5.20 -3.88
C ARG A 25 10.74 -4.73 -5.24
N VAL A 26 11.11 -3.54 -5.68
CA VAL A 26 10.61 -2.99 -6.96
C VAL A 26 10.93 -3.89 -8.15
N PRO A 27 12.20 -4.31 -8.40
CA PRO A 27 12.50 -5.22 -9.52
C PRO A 27 11.83 -6.58 -9.35
N LEU A 28 11.62 -7.07 -8.12
CA LEU A 28 10.98 -8.37 -7.88
C LEU A 28 9.50 -8.33 -8.28
N ILE A 29 8.78 -7.26 -7.95
CA ILE A 29 7.38 -7.07 -8.38
C ILE A 29 7.34 -6.84 -9.89
N ALA A 30 8.23 -5.99 -10.43
CA ALA A 30 8.28 -5.66 -11.85
C ALA A 30 8.57 -6.88 -12.73
N ALA A 31 9.25 -7.90 -12.22
CA ALA A 31 9.50 -9.15 -12.94
C ALA A 31 8.22 -9.92 -13.33
N HIS A 32 7.08 -9.60 -12.70
CA HIS A 32 5.76 -10.14 -13.04
C HIS A 32 4.99 -9.32 -14.10
N LEU A 33 5.56 -8.21 -14.57
CA LEU A 33 5.00 -7.38 -15.63
C LEU A 33 5.65 -7.71 -16.98
N GLU A 34 4.90 -7.59 -18.06
CA GLU A 34 5.42 -7.75 -19.41
C GLU A 34 6.30 -6.56 -19.79
N ASN A 35 7.45 -6.83 -20.41
CA ASN A 35 8.38 -5.81 -20.90
C ASN A 35 8.74 -4.73 -19.88
N ALA A 36 8.89 -5.10 -18.61
CA ALA A 36 9.23 -4.18 -17.55
C ALA A 36 10.63 -3.59 -17.75
N VAL A 37 10.75 -2.28 -17.64
CA VAL A 37 12.01 -1.55 -17.74
C VAL A 37 12.22 -0.67 -16.51
N HIS A 38 13.47 -0.50 -16.11
CA HIS A 38 13.86 0.50 -15.12
C HIS A 38 13.68 1.89 -15.72
N VAL A 39 12.92 2.74 -15.05
CA VAL A 39 12.65 4.13 -15.48
C VAL A 39 13.64 5.09 -14.85
N VAL A 40 13.73 5.06 -13.52
CA VAL A 40 14.57 6.00 -12.76
C VAL A 40 14.82 5.49 -11.34
N THR A 41 15.94 5.89 -10.79
CA THR A 41 16.25 5.78 -9.36
C THR A 41 16.69 7.15 -8.85
N ASN A 42 16.04 7.64 -7.81
CA ASN A 42 16.47 8.82 -7.08
C ASN A 42 16.06 8.69 -5.62
N ARG A 43 17.01 8.86 -4.70
CA ARG A 43 16.81 8.66 -3.26
C ARG A 43 16.24 7.25 -2.99
N GLU A 44 15.20 7.17 -2.14
CA GLU A 44 14.43 5.94 -1.85
C GLU A 44 13.47 5.52 -2.98
N TYR A 45 13.28 6.35 -4.00
CA TYR A 45 12.34 6.10 -5.09
C TYR A 45 13.03 5.39 -6.25
N VAL A 46 12.68 4.13 -6.43
CA VAL A 46 13.04 3.32 -7.59
C VAL A 46 11.77 3.05 -8.38
N THR A 47 11.76 3.37 -9.67
CA THR A 47 10.58 3.18 -10.54
C THR A 47 10.89 2.23 -11.69
N TYR A 48 10.04 1.22 -11.84
CA TYR A 48 9.96 0.35 -13.01
C TYR A 48 8.57 0.47 -13.63
N THR A 49 8.48 0.34 -14.94
CA THR A 49 7.20 0.36 -15.66
C THR A 49 7.18 -0.76 -16.68
N GLY A 50 6.06 -1.46 -16.75
CA GLY A 50 5.80 -2.56 -17.68
C GLY A 50 4.33 -2.59 -18.07
N TRP A 51 3.85 -3.74 -18.54
CA TRP A 51 2.49 -3.92 -19.01
C TRP A 51 1.80 -5.09 -18.32
N LEU A 52 0.49 -4.98 -18.15
CA LEU A 52 -0.36 -6.03 -17.60
C LEU A 52 -1.75 -5.91 -18.22
N GLU A 53 -2.25 -7.00 -18.86
CA GLU A 53 -3.56 -6.99 -19.55
C GLU A 53 -3.73 -5.81 -20.55
N GLY A 54 -2.65 -5.42 -21.22
CA GLY A 54 -2.64 -4.31 -22.18
C GLY A 54 -2.59 -2.90 -21.55
N GLU A 55 -2.57 -2.77 -20.23
CA GLU A 55 -2.46 -1.51 -19.50
C GLU A 55 -1.03 -1.30 -18.98
N LYS A 56 -0.58 -0.05 -18.99
CA LYS A 56 0.71 0.32 -18.41
C LYS A 56 0.61 0.32 -16.88
N VAL A 57 1.49 -0.43 -16.22
CA VAL A 57 1.56 -0.57 -14.77
C VAL A 57 2.96 -0.21 -14.30
N SER A 58 3.06 0.53 -13.20
CA SER A 58 4.33 0.89 -12.59
C SER A 58 4.50 0.29 -11.21
N VAL A 59 5.76 0.14 -10.82
CA VAL A 59 6.15 -0.19 -9.45
C VAL A 59 7.10 0.89 -8.99
N THR A 60 6.78 1.58 -7.90
CA THR A 60 7.63 2.64 -7.34
C THR A 60 7.76 2.48 -5.84
N SER A 61 8.99 2.42 -5.32
CA SER A 61 9.21 2.39 -3.87
C SER A 61 8.87 3.72 -3.22
N THR A 62 8.43 3.65 -1.96
CA THR A 62 8.11 4.84 -1.16
C THR A 62 9.19 5.19 -0.13
N GLY A 63 10.13 4.27 0.17
CA GLY A 63 10.85 4.32 1.42
C GLY A 63 9.94 3.99 2.60
N ILE A 64 10.37 4.31 3.82
CA ILE A 64 9.63 4.09 5.07
C ILE A 64 8.97 5.39 5.50
N GLY A 65 7.68 5.29 5.85
CA GLY A 65 6.95 6.35 6.54
C GLY A 65 6.07 7.21 5.67
N CYS A 66 5.19 7.91 6.33
CA CYS A 66 4.15 8.72 5.72
C CYS A 66 4.67 9.93 4.92
N PRO A 67 5.70 10.69 5.36
CA PRO A 67 6.18 11.83 4.58
C PRO A 67 6.68 11.46 3.18
N SER A 68 7.50 10.41 3.07
CA SER A 68 8.02 9.96 1.77
C SER A 68 6.93 9.37 0.89
N SER A 69 5.96 8.65 1.49
CA SER A 69 4.81 8.11 0.77
C SER A 69 3.89 9.20 0.22
N ALA A 70 3.67 10.28 0.97
CA ALA A 70 2.90 11.44 0.52
C ALA A 70 3.54 12.08 -0.73
N ILE A 71 4.85 12.31 -0.70
CA ILE A 71 5.61 12.83 -1.82
C ILE A 71 5.47 11.92 -3.05
N ALA A 72 5.61 10.60 -2.85
CA ALA A 72 5.48 9.62 -3.94
C ALA A 72 4.10 9.70 -4.61
N VAL A 73 3.00 9.67 -3.82
CA VAL A 73 1.63 9.72 -4.34
C VAL A 73 1.41 11.01 -5.14
N GLU A 74 1.79 12.18 -4.60
CA GLU A 74 1.63 13.46 -5.29
C GLU A 74 2.38 13.52 -6.61
N GLU A 75 3.65 13.14 -6.61
CA GLU A 75 4.50 13.24 -7.79
C GLU A 75 4.15 12.21 -8.86
N LEU A 76 3.76 10.99 -8.45
CA LEU A 76 3.29 9.97 -9.38
C LEU A 76 1.93 10.34 -9.97
N PHE A 77 1.03 10.96 -9.19
CA PHE A 77 -0.22 11.51 -9.71
C PHE A 77 0.03 12.58 -10.78
N ARG A 78 0.94 13.52 -10.54
CA ARG A 78 1.36 14.53 -11.53
C ARG A 78 2.05 13.92 -12.74
N SER A 79 2.57 12.71 -12.62
CA SER A 79 3.18 11.93 -13.72
C SER A 79 2.18 11.08 -14.50
N GLY A 80 0.89 11.07 -14.08
CA GLY A 80 -0.22 10.42 -14.79
C GLY A 80 -0.81 9.18 -14.10
N ALA A 81 -0.36 8.82 -12.91
CA ALA A 81 -0.97 7.75 -12.13
C ALA A 81 -2.27 8.22 -11.44
N ASP A 82 -3.25 7.32 -11.28
CA ASP A 82 -4.52 7.59 -10.60
C ASP A 82 -4.95 6.48 -9.62
N THR A 83 -4.15 5.44 -9.47
CA THR A 83 -4.45 4.29 -8.62
C THR A 83 -3.19 3.80 -7.93
N PHE A 84 -3.19 3.80 -6.59
CA PHE A 84 -2.03 3.55 -5.76
C PHE A 84 -2.29 2.35 -4.83
N ILE A 85 -1.48 1.29 -4.93
CA ILE A 85 -1.62 0.09 -4.12
C ILE A 85 -0.34 -0.14 -3.33
N ARG A 86 -0.40 0.07 -2.02
CA ARG A 86 0.71 -0.27 -1.14
C ARG A 86 0.94 -1.77 -1.09
N VAL A 87 2.20 -2.19 -1.25
CA VAL A 87 2.64 -3.59 -1.16
C VAL A 87 3.68 -3.70 -0.04
N GLY A 88 3.25 -4.06 1.15
CA GLY A 88 4.08 -3.91 2.35
C GLY A 88 4.25 -5.17 3.18
N THR A 89 4.99 -4.99 4.27
CA THR A 89 4.99 -5.88 5.43
C THR A 89 4.37 -5.14 6.61
N SER A 90 3.83 -5.86 7.57
CA SER A 90 3.18 -5.30 8.75
C SER A 90 3.34 -6.23 9.95
N GLY A 91 3.22 -5.71 11.16
CA GLY A 91 2.95 -6.51 12.35
C GLY A 91 1.48 -6.96 12.35
N SER A 92 1.18 -8.15 12.91
CA SER A 92 -0.19 -8.56 13.17
C SER A 92 -0.68 -8.01 14.50
N LEU A 93 -1.94 -7.56 14.57
CA LEU A 93 -2.58 -7.15 15.83
C LEU A 93 -3.49 -8.25 16.41
N GLN A 94 -4.01 -9.16 15.59
CA GLN A 94 -4.97 -10.16 16.04
C GLN A 94 -4.31 -11.51 16.34
N PRO A 95 -4.70 -12.16 17.46
CA PRO A 95 -4.22 -13.50 17.80
C PRO A 95 -4.56 -14.51 16.70
N GLY A 96 -3.74 -15.53 16.55
CA GLY A 96 -3.95 -16.60 15.57
C GLY A 96 -3.59 -16.25 14.13
N THR A 97 -3.14 -15.02 13.87
CA THR A 97 -2.55 -14.65 12.57
C THR A 97 -1.23 -15.39 12.38
N LYS A 98 -1.07 -16.08 11.26
CA LYS A 98 0.19 -16.73 10.93
C LYS A 98 1.09 -15.79 10.14
N SER A 99 2.40 -15.97 10.28
CA SER A 99 3.38 -15.27 9.46
C SER A 99 3.11 -15.54 7.97
N ASN A 100 3.23 -14.48 7.15
CA ASN A 100 2.87 -14.43 5.74
C ASN A 100 1.36 -14.54 5.41
N ASP A 101 0.43 -14.58 6.38
CA ASP A 101 -0.97 -14.30 6.11
C ASP A 101 -1.07 -12.87 5.52
N LEU A 102 -1.93 -12.66 4.53
CA LEU A 102 -2.05 -11.34 3.90
C LEU A 102 -3.13 -10.49 4.59
N ALA A 103 -2.84 -9.22 4.81
CA ALA A 103 -3.80 -8.19 5.18
C ALA A 103 -4.28 -7.45 3.93
N ILE A 104 -5.59 -7.40 3.69
CA ILE A 104 -6.24 -6.50 2.74
C ILE A 104 -6.83 -5.36 3.54
N VAL A 105 -6.34 -4.16 3.31
CA VAL A 105 -6.73 -3.00 4.10
C VAL A 105 -7.96 -2.33 3.51
N THR A 106 -8.96 -2.09 4.37
CA THR A 106 -10.19 -1.35 4.03
C THR A 106 -10.13 0.12 4.46
N GLY A 107 -9.29 0.41 5.42
CA GLY A 107 -9.03 1.75 5.95
C GLY A 107 -7.93 1.70 7.00
N ALA A 108 -7.52 2.86 7.50
CA ALA A 108 -6.41 2.93 8.45
C ALA A 108 -6.67 3.91 9.59
N ILE A 109 -6.13 3.56 10.75
CA ILE A 109 -5.99 4.46 11.89
C ILE A 109 -4.85 5.45 11.57
N ARG A 110 -5.15 6.73 11.61
CA ARG A 110 -4.23 7.83 11.31
C ARG A 110 -3.42 8.22 12.56
N HIS A 111 -2.54 7.32 13.02
CA HIS A 111 -1.68 7.56 14.17
C HIS A 111 -0.28 8.02 13.72
N GLU A 112 -0.27 9.00 12.83
CA GLU A 112 0.91 9.61 12.21
C GLU A 112 0.67 11.10 11.96
N GLY A 113 1.73 11.86 11.75
CA GLY A 113 1.63 13.32 11.66
C GLY A 113 1.36 13.86 10.25
N THR A 114 1.66 13.11 9.20
CA THR A 114 1.68 13.62 7.82
C THR A 114 0.30 13.91 7.27
N SER A 115 -0.63 12.97 7.40
CA SER A 115 -1.95 13.09 6.77
C SER A 115 -2.77 14.25 7.33
N SER A 116 -2.52 14.68 8.58
CA SER A 116 -3.17 15.83 9.20
C SER A 116 -2.78 17.17 8.55
N HIS A 117 -1.66 17.23 7.83
CA HIS A 117 -1.28 18.40 7.02
C HIS A 117 -2.04 18.49 5.70
N TYR A 118 -2.71 17.43 5.26
CA TYR A 118 -3.50 17.38 4.03
C TYR A 118 -4.98 17.60 4.30
N ILE A 119 -5.54 16.90 5.28
CA ILE A 119 -6.96 16.95 5.63
C ILE A 119 -7.08 16.78 7.16
N PRO A 120 -8.02 17.47 7.85
CA PRO A 120 -8.24 17.31 9.30
C PRO A 120 -8.32 15.84 9.74
N ILE A 121 -7.92 15.56 10.98
CA ILE A 121 -7.77 14.19 11.49
C ILE A 121 -9.08 13.40 11.50
N GLU A 122 -10.21 14.08 11.58
CA GLU A 122 -11.55 13.50 11.56
C GLU A 122 -11.92 12.89 10.19
N PHE A 123 -11.24 13.30 9.12
CA PHE A 123 -11.45 12.68 7.80
C PHE A 123 -10.83 11.29 7.80
N PRO A 124 -11.60 10.23 7.50
CA PRO A 124 -11.10 8.85 7.60
C PRO A 124 -10.13 8.50 6.48
N ALA A 125 -9.10 7.72 6.80
CA ALA A 125 -8.24 7.08 5.80
C ALA A 125 -8.93 5.81 5.29
N VAL A 126 -9.69 5.93 4.19
CA VAL A 126 -10.48 4.83 3.62
C VAL A 126 -9.86 4.38 2.29
N CYS A 127 -9.71 3.08 2.11
CA CYS A 127 -9.31 2.52 0.83
C CYS A 127 -10.48 2.51 -0.16
N ASP A 128 -10.16 2.61 -1.45
CA ASP A 128 -11.15 2.55 -2.52
C ASP A 128 -11.82 1.17 -2.59
N LEU A 129 -13.15 1.15 -2.67
CA LEU A 129 -13.93 -0.09 -2.62
C LEU A 129 -13.60 -1.04 -3.78
N GLU A 130 -13.39 -0.52 -4.98
CA GLU A 130 -13.06 -1.34 -6.16
C GLU A 130 -11.68 -1.96 -6.03
N VAL A 131 -10.71 -1.21 -5.49
CA VAL A 131 -9.37 -1.71 -5.18
C VAL A 131 -9.43 -2.83 -4.14
N VAL A 132 -10.19 -2.64 -3.05
CA VAL A 132 -10.38 -3.67 -2.01
C VAL A 132 -11.04 -4.92 -2.60
N GLN A 133 -12.07 -4.77 -3.44
CA GLN A 133 -12.73 -5.89 -4.10
C GLN A 133 -11.80 -6.65 -5.05
N ALA A 134 -10.98 -5.95 -5.81
CA ALA A 134 -9.99 -6.56 -6.70
C ALA A 134 -8.95 -7.37 -5.92
N MET A 135 -8.40 -6.81 -4.84
CA MET A 135 -7.48 -7.51 -3.95
C MET A 135 -8.12 -8.77 -3.34
N ARG A 136 -9.36 -8.65 -2.82
CA ARG A 136 -10.10 -9.80 -2.28
C ARG A 136 -10.29 -10.91 -3.32
N LYS A 137 -10.68 -10.58 -4.55
CA LYS A 137 -10.83 -11.55 -5.64
C LYS A 137 -9.52 -12.26 -5.94
N ALA A 138 -8.42 -11.51 -6.04
CA ALA A 138 -7.10 -12.04 -6.33
C ALA A 138 -6.64 -13.06 -5.27
N VAL A 139 -6.67 -12.71 -3.99
CA VAL A 139 -6.21 -13.60 -2.91
C VAL A 139 -7.12 -14.82 -2.74
N THR A 140 -8.44 -14.67 -2.95
CA THR A 140 -9.39 -15.80 -2.90
C THR A 140 -9.10 -16.79 -4.03
N ARG A 141 -8.84 -16.30 -5.25
CA ARG A 141 -8.48 -17.14 -6.40
C ARG A 141 -7.14 -17.85 -6.21
N LEU A 142 -6.19 -17.20 -5.59
CA LEU A 142 -4.88 -17.77 -5.28
C LEU A 142 -4.91 -18.75 -4.09
N GLY A 143 -6.00 -18.81 -3.33
CA GLY A 143 -6.12 -19.65 -2.14
C GLY A 143 -5.20 -19.22 -1.00
N VAL A 144 -4.76 -17.95 -0.96
CA VAL A 144 -3.86 -17.44 0.08
C VAL A 144 -4.66 -17.08 1.33
N ARG A 145 -4.14 -17.47 2.50
CA ARG A 145 -4.72 -17.05 3.79
C ARG A 145 -4.64 -15.55 3.93
N HIS A 146 -5.75 -14.92 4.32
CA HIS A 146 -5.81 -13.48 4.42
C HIS A 146 -6.84 -13.01 5.45
N GLN A 147 -6.66 -11.78 5.92
CA GLN A 147 -7.64 -11.02 6.71
C GLN A 147 -7.99 -9.73 5.95
N ILE A 148 -9.20 -9.24 6.18
CA ILE A 148 -9.68 -7.98 5.59
C ILE A 148 -10.11 -7.08 6.72
N GLY A 149 -9.55 -5.86 6.81
CA GLY A 149 -9.86 -4.98 7.91
C GLY A 149 -9.02 -3.70 7.95
N ILE A 150 -8.98 -3.10 9.13
CA ILE A 150 -8.33 -1.81 9.38
C ILE A 150 -6.86 -2.04 9.72
N SER A 151 -5.96 -1.25 9.14
CA SER A 151 -4.56 -1.13 9.53
C SER A 151 -4.37 -0.02 10.57
N HIS A 152 -3.30 -0.09 11.33
CA HIS A 152 -2.80 1.00 12.15
C HIS A 152 -1.54 1.57 11.49
N SER A 153 -1.57 2.82 11.05
CA SER A 153 -0.40 3.52 10.51
C SER A 153 0.22 4.40 11.58
N LYS A 154 1.54 4.25 11.80
CA LYS A 154 2.31 4.91 12.86
C LYS A 154 3.60 5.52 12.32
N ASP A 155 4.17 6.47 13.07
CA ASP A 155 5.46 7.09 12.75
C ASP A 155 6.65 6.47 13.49
N SER A 156 6.40 5.70 14.55
CA SER A 156 7.47 5.09 15.34
C SER A 156 7.43 3.56 15.30
N PHE A 157 8.39 2.94 14.61
CA PHE A 157 8.56 1.49 14.62
C PHE A 157 8.90 0.96 16.01
N TYR A 158 9.91 1.55 16.66
CA TYR A 158 10.37 1.11 17.99
C TYR A 158 9.40 1.47 19.12
N GLY A 159 8.56 2.48 18.94
CA GLY A 159 7.45 2.75 19.88
C GLY A 159 6.42 1.64 19.94
N GLU A 160 6.35 0.79 18.90
CA GLU A 160 5.47 -0.39 18.88
C GLU A 160 6.17 -1.67 19.35
N VAL A 161 7.37 -1.96 18.84
CA VAL A 161 8.05 -3.25 19.10
C VAL A 161 8.80 -3.27 20.43
N GLU A 162 9.15 -2.12 20.99
CA GLU A 162 9.86 -1.94 22.25
C GLU A 162 9.24 -0.80 23.09
N PRO A 163 7.92 -0.80 23.32
CA PRO A 163 7.24 0.33 23.98
C PRO A 163 7.78 0.63 25.38
N GLU A 164 8.31 -0.38 26.09
CA GLU A 164 8.90 -0.24 27.42
C GLU A 164 10.13 0.68 27.45
N LYS A 165 10.79 0.91 26.30
CA LYS A 165 11.92 1.83 26.17
C LYS A 165 11.50 3.28 25.88
N SER A 166 10.21 3.50 25.64
CA SER A 166 9.67 4.83 25.36
C SER A 166 9.32 5.59 26.62
N ALA A 167 9.48 6.93 26.59
CA ALA A 167 8.95 7.80 27.63
C ALA A 167 7.42 7.78 27.73
N LEU A 168 6.73 7.35 26.66
CA LEU A 168 5.27 7.20 26.55
C LEU A 168 4.81 5.75 26.68
N SER A 169 5.58 4.90 27.36
CA SER A 169 5.39 3.45 27.44
C SER A 169 3.95 3.03 27.73
N GLU A 170 3.35 3.59 28.78
CA GLU A 170 1.98 3.22 29.20
C GLU A 170 0.93 3.68 28.18
N GLU A 171 1.06 4.90 27.66
CA GLU A 171 0.16 5.42 26.63
C GLU A 171 0.21 4.57 25.35
N LEU A 172 1.42 4.18 24.91
CA LEU A 172 1.58 3.34 23.72
C LEU A 172 0.96 1.95 23.90
N LYS A 173 1.10 1.34 25.09
CA LYS A 173 0.49 0.04 25.41
C LYS A 173 -1.04 0.13 25.47
N ASP A 174 -1.58 1.19 26.06
CA ASP A 174 -3.01 1.43 26.16
C ASP A 174 -3.62 1.64 24.77
N LEU A 175 -2.99 2.45 23.91
CA LEU A 175 -3.40 2.64 22.53
C LEU A 175 -3.34 1.34 21.73
N TRP A 176 -2.27 0.57 21.86
CA TRP A 176 -2.14 -0.73 21.21
C TRP A 176 -3.28 -1.69 21.60
N SER A 177 -3.57 -1.77 22.89
CA SER A 177 -4.69 -2.54 23.41
C SER A 177 -6.03 -2.09 22.83
N ALA A 178 -6.24 -0.77 22.74
CA ALA A 178 -7.45 -0.21 22.17
C ALA A 178 -7.61 -0.56 20.68
N TRP A 179 -6.51 -0.51 19.91
CA TRP A 179 -6.55 -0.91 18.49
C TRP A 179 -6.84 -2.41 18.30
N GLN A 180 -6.28 -3.27 19.16
CA GLN A 180 -6.59 -4.70 19.15
C GLN A 180 -8.06 -4.98 19.50
N ILE A 181 -8.58 -4.36 20.54
CA ILE A 181 -9.99 -4.46 20.96
C ILE A 181 -10.92 -3.93 19.87
N GLY A 182 -10.53 -2.85 19.19
CA GLY A 182 -11.25 -2.25 18.06
C GLY A 182 -11.23 -3.09 16.78
N GLY A 183 -10.45 -4.18 16.75
CA GLY A 183 -10.40 -5.12 15.63
C GLY A 183 -9.46 -4.71 14.50
N ALA A 184 -8.49 -3.80 14.73
CA ALA A 184 -7.44 -3.55 13.77
C ALA A 184 -6.63 -4.83 13.54
N ILE A 185 -6.36 -5.15 12.26
CA ILE A 185 -5.76 -6.45 11.88
C ILE A 185 -4.24 -6.41 11.78
N CYS A 186 -3.67 -5.27 11.44
CA CYS A 186 -2.22 -5.12 11.23
C CYS A 186 -1.76 -3.70 11.54
N SER A 187 -0.43 -3.54 11.66
CA SER A 187 0.23 -2.25 11.90
C SER A 187 1.40 -2.07 10.94
N GLU A 188 1.50 -0.88 10.35
CA GLU A 188 2.50 -0.49 9.35
C GLU A 188 2.75 1.03 9.43
N MET A 189 3.35 1.67 8.42
CA MET A 189 3.81 3.06 8.56
C MET A 189 3.39 4.01 7.41
N GLU A 190 2.49 3.63 6.47
CA GLU A 190 2.25 4.43 5.25
C GLU A 190 0.82 4.51 4.75
N ILE A 191 -0.01 3.46 4.92
CA ILE A 191 -1.29 3.35 4.19
C ILE A 191 -2.29 4.46 4.53
N SER A 192 -2.31 4.98 5.75
CA SER A 192 -3.22 6.08 6.11
C SER A 192 -2.99 7.30 5.23
N THR A 193 -1.74 7.70 5.09
CA THR A 193 -1.34 8.84 4.27
C THR A 193 -1.57 8.57 2.78
N ILE A 194 -1.26 7.36 2.28
CA ILE A 194 -1.55 7.00 0.89
C ILE A 194 -3.06 7.15 0.61
N CYS A 195 -3.94 6.66 1.49
CA CYS A 195 -5.38 6.82 1.33
C CYS A 195 -5.83 8.28 1.39
N VAL A 196 -5.36 9.07 2.37
CA VAL A 196 -5.78 10.46 2.55
C VAL A 196 -5.32 11.35 1.39
N VAL A 197 -4.05 11.24 0.97
CA VAL A 197 -3.52 12.03 -0.16
C VAL A 197 -4.20 11.64 -1.46
N SER A 198 -4.43 10.34 -1.70
CA SER A 198 -5.17 9.87 -2.87
C SER A 198 -6.60 10.41 -2.90
N SER A 199 -7.30 10.41 -1.75
CA SER A 199 -8.65 10.98 -1.64
C SER A 199 -8.68 12.47 -2.01
N MET A 200 -7.71 13.25 -1.52
CA MET A 200 -7.56 14.68 -1.87
C MET A 200 -7.36 14.87 -3.37
N LEU A 201 -6.58 14.01 -4.00
CA LEU A 201 -6.27 14.05 -5.43
C LEU A 201 -7.37 13.41 -6.30
N ARG A 202 -8.45 12.86 -5.71
CA ARG A 202 -9.49 12.09 -6.40
C ARG A 202 -8.95 10.86 -7.12
N ALA A 203 -7.88 10.28 -6.58
CA ALA A 203 -7.28 9.03 -7.01
C ALA A 203 -7.74 7.88 -6.11
N ARG A 204 -7.58 6.65 -6.58
CA ARG A 204 -7.90 5.43 -5.82
C ARG A 204 -6.69 4.96 -5.01
N ALA A 205 -6.93 4.39 -3.85
CA ALA A 205 -5.89 3.79 -3.02
C ALA A 205 -6.32 2.48 -2.38
N GLY A 206 -5.35 1.61 -2.09
CA GLY A 206 -5.53 0.40 -1.31
C GLY A 206 -4.21 -0.14 -0.80
N GLY A 207 -4.26 -1.20 0.01
CA GLY A 207 -3.05 -1.81 0.55
C GLY A 207 -3.19 -3.29 0.80
N ILE A 208 -2.14 -4.02 0.44
CA ILE A 208 -1.98 -5.45 0.71
C ILE A 208 -0.62 -5.67 1.39
N MET A 209 -0.60 -6.34 2.53
CA MET A 209 0.62 -6.56 3.31
C MET A 209 0.74 -8.02 3.74
N ALA A 210 1.98 -8.53 3.79
CA ALA A 210 2.28 -9.76 4.50
C ALA A 210 2.48 -9.45 5.99
N MET A 211 1.78 -10.18 6.85
CA MET A 211 1.82 -9.95 8.29
C MET A 211 2.90 -10.79 8.97
N HIS A 212 3.65 -10.16 9.87
CA HIS A 212 4.44 -10.86 10.90
C HIS A 212 3.47 -11.34 11.98
N GLY A 213 3.27 -12.63 12.05
CA GLY A 213 2.38 -13.31 13.00
C GLY A 213 3.10 -14.45 13.72
N GLU A 214 2.36 -15.48 14.08
CA GLU A 214 2.91 -16.69 14.69
C GLU A 214 3.71 -17.51 13.67
N GLY A 215 4.89 -17.98 14.06
CA GLY A 215 5.80 -18.78 13.26
C GLY A 215 6.83 -17.94 12.53
N GLU A 216 7.67 -18.60 11.73
CA GLU A 216 8.74 -17.98 10.98
C GLU A 216 8.18 -17.13 9.83
N PHE A 217 8.71 -15.92 9.67
CA PHE A 217 8.38 -15.06 8.53
C PHE A 217 9.24 -15.44 7.33
N GLY A 218 8.59 -15.98 6.32
CA GLY A 218 9.24 -16.53 5.13
C GLY A 218 9.35 -15.56 3.95
N PRO A 219 9.64 -16.09 2.76
CA PRO A 219 9.70 -15.33 1.51
C PRO A 219 8.38 -14.61 1.20
N LEU A 220 8.47 -13.50 0.46
CA LEU A 220 7.33 -12.64 0.14
C LEU A 220 6.68 -12.94 -1.22
N ASP A 221 7.06 -14.04 -1.89
CA ASP A 221 6.54 -14.37 -3.23
C ASP A 221 5.03 -14.37 -3.31
N GLY A 222 4.35 -14.91 -2.28
CA GLY A 222 2.89 -14.91 -2.19
C GLY A 222 2.28 -13.50 -2.17
N LEU A 223 2.92 -12.56 -1.47
CA LEU A 223 2.53 -11.14 -1.47
C LEU A 223 2.74 -10.50 -2.84
N LEU A 224 3.92 -10.71 -3.46
CA LEU A 224 4.26 -10.07 -4.73
C LEU A 224 3.30 -10.53 -5.83
N VAL A 225 3.04 -11.83 -5.92
CA VAL A 225 2.06 -12.40 -6.85
C VAL A 225 0.65 -11.86 -6.57
N ALA A 226 0.21 -11.84 -5.31
CA ALA A 226 -1.12 -11.35 -4.94
C ALA A 226 -1.30 -9.86 -5.28
N ALA A 227 -0.25 -9.05 -5.12
CA ALA A 227 -0.29 -7.63 -5.47
C ALA A 227 -0.47 -7.42 -6.98
N VAL A 228 0.27 -8.12 -7.82
CA VAL A 228 0.15 -8.03 -9.28
C VAL A 228 -1.21 -8.56 -9.75
N GLU A 229 -1.67 -9.69 -9.21
CA GLU A 229 -2.98 -10.24 -9.54
C GLU A 229 -4.13 -9.33 -9.08
N SER A 230 -3.95 -8.55 -8.03
CA SER A 230 -4.92 -7.52 -7.61
C SER A 230 -5.06 -6.41 -8.66
N VAL A 231 -3.94 -5.94 -9.23
CA VAL A 231 -3.97 -4.99 -10.35
C VAL A 231 -4.62 -5.63 -11.59
N ARG A 232 -4.33 -6.89 -11.89
CA ARG A 232 -4.95 -7.63 -13.01
C ARG A 232 -6.47 -7.69 -12.87
N GLU A 233 -6.98 -8.01 -11.67
CA GLU A 233 -8.44 -8.01 -11.42
C GLU A 233 -9.04 -6.61 -11.53
N LEU A 234 -8.35 -5.58 -11.04
CA LEU A 234 -8.82 -4.20 -11.12
C LEU A 234 -8.89 -3.71 -12.56
N ILE A 235 -7.88 -3.97 -13.39
CA ILE A 235 -7.88 -3.66 -14.82
C ILE A 235 -9.11 -4.30 -15.52
N LYS A 236 -9.39 -5.58 -15.24
CA LYS A 236 -10.55 -6.28 -15.81
C LYS A 236 -11.88 -5.67 -15.34
N MET A 237 -11.95 -5.16 -14.11
CA MET A 237 -13.14 -4.46 -13.61
C MET A 237 -13.31 -3.13 -14.34
N ASP A 238 -12.26 -2.33 -14.47
CA ASP A 238 -12.28 -1.02 -15.15
C ASP A 238 -12.65 -1.16 -16.64
N GLN A 239 -12.12 -2.15 -17.34
CA GLN A 239 -12.46 -2.43 -18.75
C GLN A 239 -13.94 -2.78 -18.92
N LYS A 240 -14.54 -3.54 -17.98
CA LYS A 240 -15.98 -3.87 -18.02
C LYS A 240 -16.85 -2.64 -17.80
N LEU A 241 -16.50 -1.78 -16.85
CA LEU A 241 -17.23 -0.53 -16.57
C LEU A 241 -17.21 0.39 -17.80
N SER A 242 -16.03 0.60 -18.39
CA SER A 242 -15.89 1.42 -19.60
C SER A 242 -16.67 0.86 -20.81
N ALA A 243 -16.86 -0.45 -20.90
CA ALA A 243 -17.65 -1.08 -21.95
C ALA A 243 -19.17 -0.91 -21.76
N VAL A 244 -19.62 -0.74 -20.49
CA VAL A 244 -21.04 -0.48 -20.17
C VAL A 244 -21.41 0.99 -20.44
N GLU A 245 -20.52 1.92 -20.08
CA GLU A 245 -20.73 3.36 -20.26
C GLU A 245 -20.76 3.79 -21.75
N LYS A 246 -20.17 2.99 -22.65
CA LYS A 246 -20.15 3.23 -24.10
C LYS A 246 -21.39 2.67 -24.84
N ARG A 247 -22.33 2.03 -24.14
CA ARG A 247 -23.60 1.51 -24.68
C ARG A 247 -24.78 2.41 -24.36
#